data_8fae17ba66966edb16e289a6aa6e25e6
#
_entry.id   8fae17ba66966edb16e289a6aa6e25e6
#
_cell.length_a   1.000
_cell.length_b   1.000
_cell.length_c   1.000
_cell.angle_alpha   90.00
_cell.angle_beta   90.00
_cell.angle_gamma   90.00
#
_symmetry.space_group_name_H-M   'P 1'
#
loop_
_entity.id
_entity.type
_entity.pdbx_description
1 polymer ?
#
loop_
_entity_poly.entity_id
_entity_poly.type
_entity_poly.pdbx_seq_one_letter_code
_entity_poly.pdbx_strand_id
1 'polypeptide(L)'
;MLFRSGSTNGMRKRGPLKAGIPGHPKSTDSTYTIVGLDPAMAGKTAAVAISYNRADGKIYVLDCINMSEPTPQKIRTLIEEWVQKYRPQELRIEINAHQKAYSLDDDLRNWLAAYGCTLNGHFTGKNKWDTSFGVASMSTLFGNTRDGRFQDNNIIELPSLEGSEGLKSLTQQLITWKADTKGPTDCVMALWFAVIRARELMQQSHSSLKYNYNRWATQSQLEKRTSVNLDEMFHDQWVEYYN
;
A
#
# COMPACT_ATOMS: atom_id res chain seq x y z
N MET A 1 -10.68 -3.24 18.27
CA MET A 1 -9.57 -2.32 18.05
C MET A 1 -8.57 -3.05 17.20
N LEU A 2 -8.57 -2.82 15.89
CA LEU A 2 -7.78 -3.60 14.91
C LEU A 2 -6.35 -3.06 14.74
N PHE A 3 -6.16 -1.76 14.94
CA PHE A 3 -4.84 -1.13 14.83
C PHE A 3 -4.49 -0.54 16.20
N ARG A 4 -3.43 -1.04 16.83
CA ARG A 4 -2.87 -0.42 18.03
C ARG A 4 -1.82 0.59 17.60
N SER A 5 -1.87 1.80 18.18
CA SER A 5 -0.76 2.72 18.12
C SER A 5 0.45 2.05 18.77
N GLY A 6 1.36 1.55 17.94
CA GLY A 6 2.69 1.21 18.43
C GLY A 6 3.30 2.45 19.07
N SER A 7 3.90 2.30 20.23
CA SER A 7 4.61 3.37 20.92
C SER A 7 5.56 4.05 19.93
N THR A 8 5.42 5.36 19.77
CA THR A 8 6.27 6.21 18.92
C THR A 8 7.74 6.25 19.36
N ASN A 9 8.08 5.61 20.48
CA ASN A 9 9.42 5.61 21.06
C ASN A 9 10.47 4.72 20.35
N GLY A 10 10.11 4.04 19.26
CA GLY A 10 11.02 3.22 18.47
C GLY A 10 11.32 3.73 17.08
N MET A 11 10.78 4.89 16.67
CA MET A 11 11.12 5.49 15.37
C MET A 11 12.60 5.87 15.36
N ARG A 12 13.44 4.99 14.83
CA ARG A 12 14.75 5.41 14.35
C ARG A 12 14.51 6.56 13.37
N LYS A 13 15.01 7.76 13.69
CA LYS A 13 15.12 8.87 12.73
C LYS A 13 15.96 8.36 11.56
N ARG A 14 15.33 7.70 10.61
CA ARG A 14 15.97 7.51 9.30
C ARG A 14 16.05 8.90 8.70
N GLY A 15 17.27 9.34 8.44
CA GLY A 15 17.51 10.61 7.77
C GLY A 15 16.69 10.68 6.47
N PRO A 16 16.45 11.88 5.96
CA PRO A 16 15.65 12.08 4.75
C PRO A 16 16.18 11.17 3.64
N LEU A 17 15.29 10.37 3.08
CA LEU A 17 15.60 9.53 1.93
C LEU A 17 16.14 10.46 0.85
N LYS A 18 17.43 10.29 0.47
CA LYS A 18 18.11 11.14 -0.51
C LYS A 18 17.55 10.87 -1.90
N ALA A 19 16.55 11.61 -2.28
CA ALA A 19 16.04 11.60 -3.63
C ALA A 19 15.61 13.00 -4.02
N GLY A 20 15.61 13.34 -5.28
CA GLY A 20 15.46 14.67 -5.85
C GLY A 20 14.33 15.56 -5.35
N ILE A 21 13.41 15.01 -4.54
CA ILE A 21 12.45 15.71 -3.68
C ILE A 21 12.80 15.31 -2.25
N PRO A 22 12.89 16.23 -1.27
CA PRO A 22 13.16 15.88 0.12
C PRO A 22 12.18 14.80 0.59
N GLY A 23 12.71 13.66 1.01
CA GLY A 23 11.92 12.51 1.46
C GLY A 23 11.52 11.50 0.37
N HIS A 24 11.83 11.72 -0.90
CA HIS A 24 11.48 10.78 -1.97
C HIS A 24 12.65 9.84 -2.28
N PRO A 25 12.47 8.49 -2.22
CA PRO A 25 13.47 7.60 -2.78
C PRO A 25 13.53 7.87 -4.29
N LYS A 26 14.75 8.06 -4.85
CA LYS A 26 14.89 7.97 -6.30
C LYS A 26 14.24 6.66 -6.72
N SER A 27 13.40 6.70 -7.76
CA SER A 27 12.94 5.50 -8.43
C SER A 27 14.17 4.70 -8.82
N THR A 28 14.56 3.80 -7.93
CA THR A 28 15.54 2.76 -8.23
C THR A 28 14.74 1.58 -8.74
N ASP A 29 15.33 0.68 -9.51
CA ASP A 29 14.66 -0.54 -9.99
C ASP A 29 14.06 -1.39 -8.85
N SER A 30 14.41 -1.07 -7.61
CA SER A 30 13.92 -1.72 -6.39
C SER A 30 12.66 -1.09 -5.79
N THR A 31 12.27 0.13 -6.17
CA THR A 31 11.11 0.82 -5.58
C THR A 31 9.95 0.99 -6.56
N TYR A 32 8.73 0.82 -6.07
CA TYR A 32 7.51 1.01 -6.84
C TYR A 32 6.56 1.92 -6.07
N THR A 33 6.28 3.10 -6.61
CA THR A 33 5.41 4.09 -5.97
C THR A 33 3.99 3.94 -6.49
N ILE A 34 3.03 3.91 -5.58
CA ILE A 34 1.61 3.73 -5.86
C ILE A 34 0.85 4.84 -5.14
N VAL A 35 -0.13 5.42 -5.82
CA VAL A 35 -1.12 6.28 -5.19
C VAL A 35 -2.47 5.57 -5.18
N GLY A 36 -3.04 5.40 -4.00
CA GLY A 36 -4.43 4.98 -3.83
C GLY A 36 -5.32 6.21 -3.66
N LEU A 37 -6.45 6.23 -4.33
CA LEU A 37 -7.39 7.35 -4.31
C LEU A 37 -8.82 6.84 -4.05
N ASP A 38 -9.45 7.37 -3.03
CA ASP A 38 -10.88 7.21 -2.73
C ASP A 38 -11.59 8.54 -3.03
N PRO A 39 -12.10 8.73 -4.25
CA PRO A 39 -12.75 9.97 -4.65
C PRO A 39 -14.20 9.97 -4.18
N ALA A 40 -14.61 10.95 -3.40
CA ALA A 40 -16.00 11.16 -3.02
C ALA A 40 -16.65 12.27 -3.86
N MET A 41 -17.95 12.15 -4.10
CA MET A 41 -18.78 13.24 -4.66
C MET A 41 -19.43 14.06 -3.54
N ALA A 42 -19.57 13.46 -2.37
CA ALA A 42 -20.02 14.09 -1.13
C ALA A 42 -19.19 13.52 0.02
N GLY A 43 -18.86 14.36 1.00
CA GLY A 43 -17.98 13.97 2.10
C GLY A 43 -16.53 14.35 1.86
N LYS A 44 -15.61 13.40 2.02
CA LYS A 44 -14.18 13.67 1.88
C LYS A 44 -13.57 12.78 0.81
N THR A 45 -12.65 13.34 0.04
CA THR A 45 -11.77 12.59 -0.87
C THR A 45 -10.45 12.35 -0.17
N ALA A 46 -9.97 11.12 -0.17
CA ALA A 46 -8.66 10.79 0.36
C ALA A 46 -7.73 10.24 -0.70
N ALA A 47 -6.46 10.58 -0.60
CA ALA A 47 -5.38 9.97 -1.35
C ALA A 47 -4.24 9.58 -0.41
N VAL A 48 -3.61 8.42 -0.69
CA VAL A 48 -2.43 7.93 0.02
C VAL A 48 -1.37 7.53 -0.99
N ALA A 49 -0.18 8.10 -0.84
CA ALA A 49 1.00 7.71 -1.60
C ALA A 49 1.83 6.73 -0.77
N ILE A 50 2.19 5.61 -1.37
CA ILE A 50 3.10 4.61 -0.77
C ILE A 50 4.27 4.31 -1.70
N SER A 51 5.37 3.84 -1.14
CA SER A 51 6.49 3.28 -1.88
C SER A 51 6.74 1.85 -1.40
N TYR A 52 6.55 0.88 -2.28
CA TYR A 52 6.95 -0.50 -2.04
C TYR A 52 8.42 -0.67 -2.43
N ASN A 53 9.25 -1.13 -1.51
CA ASN A 53 10.66 -1.41 -1.75
C ASN A 53 10.86 -2.94 -1.81
N ARG A 54 11.24 -3.42 -2.99
CA ARG A 54 11.49 -4.85 -3.24
C ARG A 54 12.70 -5.39 -2.50
N ALA A 55 13.66 -4.53 -2.13
CA ALA A 55 14.90 -4.96 -1.50
C ALA A 55 14.72 -5.38 -0.03
N ASP A 56 13.78 -4.75 0.67
CA ASP A 56 13.48 -5.05 2.07
C ASP A 56 12.05 -5.58 2.28
N GLY A 57 11.27 -5.68 1.21
CA GLY A 57 9.88 -6.16 1.25
C GLY A 57 8.90 -5.20 1.96
N LYS A 58 9.31 -3.97 2.25
CA LYS A 58 8.54 -3.02 3.03
C LYS A 58 7.72 -2.04 2.18
N ILE A 59 6.63 -1.58 2.75
CA ILE A 59 5.76 -0.54 2.22
C ILE A 59 5.94 0.70 3.09
N TYR A 60 6.41 1.79 2.51
CA TYR A 60 6.56 3.07 3.18
C TYR A 60 5.42 3.99 2.79
N VAL A 61 4.61 4.43 3.74
CA VAL A 61 3.64 5.50 3.50
C VAL A 61 4.40 6.80 3.34
N LEU A 62 4.22 7.48 2.22
CA LEU A 62 4.92 8.73 1.90
C LEU A 62 4.12 9.94 2.34
N ASP A 63 2.81 9.93 2.07
CA ASP A 63 1.92 11.04 2.37
C ASP A 63 0.45 10.58 2.38
N CYS A 64 -0.39 11.40 3.00
CA CYS A 64 -1.84 11.24 2.98
C CYS A 64 -2.50 12.63 2.90
N ILE A 65 -3.54 12.75 2.10
CA ILE A 65 -4.45 13.89 2.13
C ILE A 65 -5.88 13.42 2.38
N ASN A 66 -6.62 14.23 3.12
CA ASN A 66 -8.04 14.01 3.40
C ASN A 66 -8.78 15.32 3.13
N MET A 67 -9.20 15.51 1.88
CA MET A 67 -9.76 16.74 1.35
C MET A 67 -11.26 16.82 1.60
N SER A 68 -11.71 17.89 2.24
CA SER A 68 -13.12 18.22 2.38
C SER A 68 -13.65 18.93 1.13
N GLU A 69 -14.97 18.86 0.92
CA GLU A 69 -15.66 19.53 -0.18
C GLU A 69 -15.01 19.25 -1.55
N PRO A 70 -14.90 17.96 -1.93
CA PRO A 70 -14.32 17.58 -3.20
C PRO A 70 -15.17 18.08 -4.37
N THR A 71 -14.50 18.57 -5.41
CA THR A 71 -15.09 18.80 -6.73
C THR A 71 -14.28 18.03 -7.77
N PRO A 72 -14.85 17.67 -8.93
CA PRO A 72 -14.09 17.00 -9.97
C PRO A 72 -12.79 17.73 -10.32
N GLN A 73 -12.83 19.05 -10.37
CA GLN A 73 -11.65 19.86 -10.66
C GLN A 73 -10.61 19.77 -9.54
N LYS A 74 -11.00 19.85 -8.26
CA LYS A 74 -10.08 19.70 -7.13
C LYS A 74 -9.43 18.32 -7.11
N ILE A 75 -10.21 17.26 -7.42
CA ILE A 75 -9.69 15.88 -7.49
C ILE A 75 -8.69 15.78 -8.66
N ARG A 76 -9.00 16.36 -9.81
CA ARG A 76 -8.07 16.38 -10.95
C ARG A 76 -6.76 17.10 -10.61
N THR A 77 -6.84 18.29 -10.02
CA THR A 77 -5.67 19.04 -9.55
C THR A 77 -4.83 18.22 -8.55
N LEU A 78 -5.49 17.57 -7.58
CA LEU A 78 -4.82 16.68 -6.63
C LEU A 78 -4.05 15.56 -7.32
N ILE A 79 -4.67 14.89 -8.29
CA ILE A 79 -4.01 13.83 -9.08
C ILE A 79 -2.77 14.38 -9.78
N GLU A 80 -2.89 15.53 -10.44
CA GLU A 80 -1.81 16.16 -11.21
C GLU A 80 -0.64 16.56 -10.29
N GLU A 81 -0.91 17.21 -9.18
CA GLU A 81 0.09 17.58 -8.18
C GLU A 81 0.82 16.35 -7.60
N TRP A 82 0.07 15.30 -7.29
CA TRP A 82 0.64 14.11 -6.68
C TRP A 82 1.44 13.25 -7.68
N VAL A 83 1.01 13.19 -8.93
CA VAL A 83 1.79 12.54 -9.99
C VAL A 83 3.10 13.28 -10.24
N GLN A 84 3.08 14.60 -10.25
CA GLN A 84 4.29 15.40 -10.41
C GLN A 84 5.23 15.26 -9.20
N LYS A 85 4.67 15.22 -7.99
CA LYS A 85 5.43 15.15 -6.73
C LYS A 85 6.04 13.77 -6.48
N TYR A 86 5.25 12.71 -6.62
CA TYR A 86 5.64 11.36 -6.21
C TYR A 86 6.08 10.47 -7.38
N ARG A 87 5.79 10.85 -8.63
CA ARG A 87 6.10 10.06 -9.83
C ARG A 87 5.67 8.60 -9.69
N PRO A 88 4.40 8.34 -9.31
CA PRO A 88 3.93 6.98 -9.13
C PRO A 88 3.93 6.21 -10.46
N GLN A 89 4.22 4.93 -10.41
CA GLN A 89 4.03 4.02 -11.53
C GLN A 89 2.56 3.61 -11.69
N GLU A 90 1.78 3.72 -10.62
CA GLU A 90 0.36 3.38 -10.65
C GLU A 90 -0.47 4.34 -9.78
N LEU A 91 -1.59 4.80 -10.34
CA LEU A 91 -2.69 5.42 -9.63
C LEU A 91 -3.85 4.42 -9.60
N ARG A 92 -4.22 3.96 -8.40
CA ARG A 92 -5.36 3.06 -8.19
C ARG A 92 -6.52 3.82 -7.58
N ILE A 93 -7.63 3.87 -8.30
CA ILE A 93 -8.81 4.67 -7.94
C ILE A 93 -10.03 3.79 -7.75
N GLU A 94 -10.86 4.10 -6.75
CA GLU A 94 -12.18 3.47 -6.65
C GLU A 94 -13.06 3.81 -7.85
N ILE A 95 -13.77 2.79 -8.39
CA ILE A 95 -14.64 2.95 -9.58
C ILE A 95 -16.09 2.57 -9.32
N ASN A 96 -16.58 2.76 -8.12
CA ASN A 96 -18.00 2.55 -7.80
C ASN A 96 -18.84 3.70 -8.38
N ALA A 97 -19.98 3.34 -8.99
CA ALA A 97 -20.98 4.27 -9.49
C ALA A 97 -20.38 5.51 -10.22
N HIS A 98 -20.49 6.68 -9.63
CA HIS A 98 -20.06 7.96 -10.25
C HIS A 98 -18.54 8.09 -10.44
N GLN A 99 -17.76 7.39 -9.64
CA GLN A 99 -16.29 7.42 -9.70
C GLN A 99 -15.75 6.75 -10.98
N LYS A 100 -16.58 5.93 -11.64
CA LYS A 100 -16.25 5.31 -12.92
C LYS A 100 -15.85 6.32 -14.00
N ALA A 101 -16.37 7.56 -13.92
CA ALA A 101 -16.04 8.62 -14.88
C ALA A 101 -14.54 8.90 -14.96
N TYR A 102 -13.81 8.88 -13.83
CA TYR A 102 -12.35 9.07 -13.82
C TYR A 102 -11.60 7.95 -14.55
N SER A 103 -12.07 6.72 -14.45
CA SER A 103 -11.42 5.58 -15.11
C SER A 103 -11.67 5.56 -16.64
N LEU A 104 -12.68 6.27 -17.11
CA LEU A 104 -13.05 6.41 -18.53
C LEU A 104 -12.57 7.72 -19.16
N ASP A 105 -11.91 8.59 -18.38
CA ASP A 105 -11.36 9.85 -18.86
C ASP A 105 -10.07 9.60 -19.64
N ASP A 106 -10.18 9.60 -20.96
CA ASP A 106 -9.04 9.34 -21.85
C ASP A 106 -7.98 10.44 -21.78
N ASP A 107 -8.37 11.70 -21.55
CA ASP A 107 -7.43 12.81 -21.39
C ASP A 107 -6.59 12.61 -20.12
N LEU A 108 -7.23 12.22 -19.02
CA LEU A 108 -6.52 11.88 -17.79
C LEU A 108 -5.57 10.69 -18.00
N ARG A 109 -6.02 9.64 -18.67
CA ARG A 109 -5.20 8.45 -18.95
C ARG A 109 -3.98 8.77 -19.79
N ASN A 110 -4.17 9.54 -20.87
CA ASN A 110 -3.08 9.94 -21.76
C ASN A 110 -2.08 10.84 -21.03
N TRP A 111 -2.56 11.76 -20.21
CA TRP A 111 -1.71 12.62 -19.39
C TRP A 111 -0.91 11.78 -18.38
N LEU A 112 -1.54 10.85 -17.65
CA LEU A 112 -0.87 9.96 -16.72
C LEU A 112 0.20 9.10 -17.41
N ALA A 113 -0.13 8.55 -18.59
CA ALA A 113 0.80 7.74 -19.38
C ALA A 113 2.05 8.53 -19.79
N ALA A 114 1.92 9.82 -20.10
CA ALA A 114 3.06 10.69 -20.40
C ALA A 114 4.01 10.86 -19.19
N TYR A 115 3.51 10.67 -17.97
CA TYR A 115 4.31 10.64 -16.74
C TYR A 115 4.77 9.23 -16.34
N GLY A 116 4.48 8.21 -17.16
CA GLY A 116 4.79 6.81 -16.84
C GLY A 116 3.89 6.21 -15.74
N CYS A 117 2.74 6.82 -15.50
CA CYS A 117 1.78 6.37 -14.50
C CYS A 117 0.61 5.65 -15.15
N THR A 118 0.27 4.45 -14.68
CA THR A 118 -0.89 3.68 -15.14
C THR A 118 -2.09 3.95 -14.24
N LEU A 119 -3.25 4.23 -14.84
CA LEU A 119 -4.51 4.37 -14.11
C LEU A 119 -5.24 3.02 -14.05
N ASN A 120 -5.44 2.50 -12.84
CA ASN A 120 -6.19 1.27 -12.58
C ASN A 120 -7.39 1.53 -11.68
N GLY A 121 -8.57 1.16 -12.19
CA GLY A 121 -9.81 1.21 -11.42
C GLY A 121 -9.97 0.01 -10.50
N HIS A 122 -10.41 0.22 -9.28
CA HIS A 122 -10.74 -0.84 -8.32
C HIS A 122 -12.22 -0.79 -7.95
N PHE A 123 -12.93 -1.89 -8.20
CA PHE A 123 -14.33 -2.00 -7.80
C PHE A 123 -14.40 -2.48 -6.34
N THR A 124 -15.03 -1.66 -5.50
CA THR A 124 -15.23 -1.97 -4.07
C THR A 124 -16.61 -2.56 -3.86
N GLY A 125 -16.65 -3.85 -3.56
CA GLY A 125 -17.87 -4.59 -3.23
C GLY A 125 -17.70 -5.34 -1.92
N LYS A 126 -18.11 -6.61 -1.91
CA LYS A 126 -17.91 -7.52 -0.77
C LYS A 126 -16.44 -7.82 -0.49
N ASN A 127 -15.55 -7.62 -1.48
CA ASN A 127 -14.11 -7.83 -1.38
C ASN A 127 -13.42 -7.04 -0.27
N LYS A 128 -13.96 -5.86 0.10
CA LYS A 128 -13.43 -5.09 1.24
C LYS A 128 -13.55 -5.80 2.59
N TRP A 129 -14.44 -6.80 2.69
CA TRP A 129 -14.67 -7.61 3.88
C TRP A 129 -13.96 -8.96 3.84
N ASP A 130 -13.22 -9.25 2.74
CA ASP A 130 -12.44 -10.48 2.64
C ASP A 130 -11.40 -10.55 3.76
N THR A 131 -11.29 -11.73 4.38
CA THR A 131 -10.41 -11.93 5.54
C THR A 131 -8.92 -11.90 5.17
N SER A 132 -8.59 -12.26 3.92
CA SER A 132 -7.20 -12.36 3.45
C SER A 132 -6.72 -11.11 2.74
N PHE A 133 -7.62 -10.42 2.00
CA PHE A 133 -7.26 -9.28 1.15
C PHE A 133 -8.03 -8.01 1.46
N GLY A 134 -9.08 -8.10 2.26
CA GLY A 134 -9.91 -6.95 2.63
C GLY A 134 -9.19 -5.97 3.55
N VAL A 135 -9.89 -4.90 3.89
CA VAL A 135 -9.34 -3.80 4.71
C VAL A 135 -8.80 -4.30 6.04
N ALA A 136 -9.51 -5.21 6.71
CA ALA A 136 -9.11 -5.76 8.01
C ALA A 136 -7.75 -6.46 7.96
N SER A 137 -7.44 -7.13 6.84
CA SER A 137 -6.20 -7.87 6.67
C SER A 137 -4.95 -6.98 6.65
N MET A 138 -5.09 -5.66 6.44
CA MET A 138 -3.95 -4.75 6.54
C MET A 138 -3.40 -4.64 7.96
N SER A 139 -4.21 -4.96 8.99
CA SER A 139 -3.76 -4.88 10.39
C SER A 139 -2.52 -5.73 10.65
N THR A 140 -2.42 -6.88 9.99
CA THR A 140 -1.28 -7.78 10.13
C THR A 140 0.02 -7.20 9.56
N LEU A 141 -0.07 -6.24 8.64
CA LEU A 141 1.07 -5.61 8.01
C LEU A 141 1.72 -4.49 8.86
N PHE A 142 1.05 -4.05 9.93
CA PHE A 142 1.57 -3.02 10.84
C PHE A 142 2.38 -3.58 12.02
N GLY A 143 2.68 -4.87 12.01
CA GLY A 143 3.36 -5.58 13.08
C GLY A 143 2.43 -6.02 14.21
N ASN A 144 2.80 -7.08 14.86
CA ASN A 144 2.06 -7.67 15.96
C ASN A 144 2.79 -7.53 17.29
N THR A 145 2.03 -7.45 18.38
CA THR A 145 2.55 -7.63 19.72
C THR A 145 2.31 -9.07 20.10
N ARG A 146 3.36 -9.88 20.19
CA ARG A 146 3.28 -11.25 20.71
C ARG A 146 3.87 -11.27 22.12
N ASP A 147 3.15 -11.87 23.06
CA ASP A 147 3.58 -12.01 24.48
C ASP A 147 3.95 -10.67 25.14
N GLY A 148 3.25 -9.59 24.78
CA GLY A 148 3.50 -8.25 25.32
C GLY A 148 4.76 -7.58 24.78
N ARG A 149 5.49 -8.22 23.84
CA ARG A 149 6.66 -7.66 23.16
C ARG A 149 6.29 -7.25 21.75
N PHE A 150 6.70 -6.04 21.36
CA PHE A 150 6.56 -5.56 19.99
C PHE A 150 7.52 -6.33 19.09
N GLN A 151 7.00 -6.99 18.06
CA GLN A 151 7.83 -7.60 17.03
C GLN A 151 8.07 -6.58 15.93
N ASP A 152 9.34 -6.35 15.59
CA ASP A 152 9.76 -5.41 14.53
C ASP A 152 9.63 -6.08 13.14
N ASN A 153 8.51 -6.74 12.90
CA ASN A 153 8.19 -7.41 11.64
C ASN A 153 7.16 -6.64 10.79
N ASN A 154 6.97 -5.36 11.06
CA ASN A 154 6.06 -4.53 10.31
C ASN A 154 6.47 -4.41 8.83
N ILE A 155 5.52 -4.65 7.95
CA ILE A 155 5.65 -4.47 6.52
C ILE A 155 5.30 -3.04 6.13
N ILE A 156 4.25 -2.46 6.75
CA ILE A 156 3.87 -1.06 6.51
C ILE A 156 4.52 -0.16 7.56
N GLU A 157 5.26 0.83 7.08
CA GLU A 157 5.86 1.88 7.89
C GLU A 157 5.16 3.22 7.64
N LEU A 158 4.72 3.86 8.73
CA LEU A 158 4.18 5.22 8.71
C LEU A 158 5.31 6.22 8.96
N PRO A 159 5.32 7.38 8.25
CA PRO A 159 6.27 8.45 8.54
C PRO A 159 5.92 9.17 9.84
N SER A 160 6.78 10.12 10.26
CA SER A 160 6.46 11.05 11.34
C SER A 160 5.17 11.81 11.02
N LEU A 161 4.31 11.96 12.01
CA LEU A 161 3.03 12.70 11.89
C LEU A 161 3.21 14.23 11.98
N GLU A 162 4.44 14.71 12.20
CA GLU A 162 4.72 16.14 12.34
C GLU A 162 4.38 16.88 11.04
N GLY A 163 3.53 17.88 11.14
CA GLY A 163 3.19 18.78 10.04
C GLY A 163 2.20 18.24 9.00
N SER A 164 1.69 17.01 9.12
CA SER A 164 0.72 16.44 8.16
C SER A 164 -0.61 16.11 8.80
N GLU A 165 -1.63 16.90 8.50
CA GLU A 165 -3.02 16.65 8.93
C GLU A 165 -3.60 15.39 8.25
N GLY A 166 -3.21 15.12 7.01
CA GLY A 166 -3.62 13.90 6.30
C GLY A 166 -3.10 12.64 6.97
N LEU A 167 -1.82 12.60 7.36
CA LEU A 167 -1.24 11.46 8.08
C LEU A 167 -1.84 11.27 9.47
N LYS A 168 -2.16 12.36 10.17
CA LYS A 168 -2.90 12.28 11.45
C LYS A 168 -4.29 11.67 11.24
N SER A 169 -5.01 12.13 10.19
CA SER A 169 -6.32 11.59 9.84
C SER A 169 -6.23 10.09 9.50
N LEU A 170 -5.25 9.67 8.70
CA LEU A 170 -5.01 8.26 8.38
C LEU A 170 -4.76 7.44 9.65
N THR A 171 -3.85 7.89 10.50
CA THR A 171 -3.52 7.19 11.75
C THR A 171 -4.73 7.06 12.67
N GLN A 172 -5.50 8.13 12.81
CA GLN A 172 -6.73 8.11 13.61
C GLN A 172 -7.76 7.13 13.04
N GLN A 173 -7.95 7.12 11.73
CA GLN A 173 -8.86 6.18 11.06
C GLN A 173 -8.38 4.74 11.20
N LEU A 174 -7.07 4.46 11.06
CA LEU A 174 -6.50 3.13 11.27
C LEU A 174 -6.74 2.62 12.69
N ILE A 175 -6.55 3.45 13.71
CA ILE A 175 -6.75 3.09 15.12
C ILE A 175 -8.22 2.81 15.44
N THR A 176 -9.14 3.58 14.86
CA THR A 176 -10.57 3.50 15.15
C THR A 176 -11.33 2.58 14.21
N TRP A 177 -10.71 2.13 13.12
CA TRP A 177 -11.39 1.32 12.12
C TRP A 177 -11.89 -0.02 12.69
N LYS A 178 -13.13 -0.36 12.35
CA LYS A 178 -13.77 -1.66 12.58
C LYS A 178 -14.64 -1.96 11.38
N ALA A 179 -14.94 -3.22 11.14
CA ALA A 179 -15.77 -3.66 10.02
C ALA A 179 -17.19 -3.03 9.99
N ASP A 180 -17.74 -2.72 11.17
CA ASP A 180 -19.04 -2.11 11.36
C ASP A 180 -19.00 -0.59 11.64
N THR A 181 -17.83 0.03 11.48
CA THR A 181 -17.64 1.46 11.77
C THR A 181 -18.46 2.32 10.83
N LYS A 182 -19.27 3.21 11.42
CA LYS A 182 -19.98 4.28 10.72
C LYS A 182 -19.16 5.58 10.60
N GLY A 183 -17.94 5.58 11.11
CA GLY A 183 -17.05 6.74 11.05
C GLY A 183 -16.36 6.91 9.70
N PRO A 184 -15.58 7.99 9.52
CA PRO A 184 -14.83 8.23 8.30
C PRO A 184 -13.79 7.13 8.08
N THR A 185 -13.71 6.61 6.86
CA THR A 185 -12.80 5.53 6.46
C THR A 185 -12.02 5.85 5.18
N ASP A 186 -12.18 7.05 4.65
CA ASP A 186 -11.68 7.44 3.33
C ASP A 186 -10.16 7.24 3.19
N CYS A 187 -9.37 7.64 4.22
CA CYS A 187 -7.92 7.46 4.22
C CYS A 187 -7.52 5.98 4.30
N VAL A 188 -8.25 5.17 5.07
CA VAL A 188 -8.01 3.72 5.17
C VAL A 188 -8.33 3.04 3.85
N MET A 189 -9.40 3.44 3.17
CA MET A 189 -9.76 2.93 1.85
C MET A 189 -8.72 3.30 0.81
N ALA A 190 -8.27 4.55 0.77
CA ALA A 190 -7.21 4.99 -0.14
C ALA A 190 -5.90 4.22 0.10
N LEU A 191 -5.51 4.01 1.37
CA LEU A 191 -4.35 3.17 1.70
C LEU A 191 -4.55 1.73 1.23
N TRP A 192 -5.73 1.14 1.45
CA TRP A 192 -6.03 -0.23 1.05
C TRP A 192 -5.89 -0.44 -0.46
N PHE A 193 -6.37 0.49 -1.29
CA PHE A 193 -6.20 0.42 -2.75
C PHE A 193 -4.72 0.35 -3.15
N ALA A 194 -3.88 1.18 -2.53
CA ALA A 194 -2.45 1.15 -2.80
C ALA A 194 -1.79 -0.15 -2.30
N VAL A 195 -2.18 -0.65 -1.12
CA VAL A 195 -1.64 -1.88 -0.51
C VAL A 195 -2.00 -3.12 -1.30
N ILE A 196 -3.20 -3.19 -1.90
CA ILE A 196 -3.57 -4.30 -2.81
C ILE A 196 -2.49 -4.46 -3.90
N ARG A 197 -2.08 -3.35 -4.53
CA ARG A 197 -1.06 -3.41 -5.57
C ARG A 197 0.31 -3.81 -5.04
N ALA A 198 0.69 -3.30 -3.89
CA ALA A 198 1.95 -3.67 -3.27
C ALA A 198 2.00 -5.19 -2.97
N ARG A 199 0.90 -5.78 -2.48
CA ARG A 199 0.77 -7.23 -2.27
C ARG A 199 0.90 -8.03 -3.58
N GLU A 200 0.26 -7.58 -4.66
CA GLU A 200 0.41 -8.19 -5.98
C GLU A 200 1.88 -8.20 -6.43
N LEU A 201 2.61 -7.11 -6.21
CA LEU A 201 4.03 -7.01 -6.53
C LEU A 201 4.91 -7.92 -5.66
N MET A 202 4.58 -8.07 -4.37
CA MET A 202 5.24 -9.02 -3.47
C MET A 202 5.09 -10.45 -3.97
N GLN A 203 3.87 -10.87 -4.31
CA GLN A 203 3.59 -12.21 -4.84
C GLN A 203 4.34 -12.48 -6.16
N GLN A 204 4.38 -11.49 -7.06
CA GLN A 204 5.14 -11.62 -8.32
C GLN A 204 6.64 -11.79 -8.07
N SER A 205 7.19 -11.09 -7.09
CA SER A 205 8.61 -11.22 -6.71
C SER A 205 8.92 -12.63 -6.19
N HIS A 206 8.07 -13.18 -5.34
CA HIS A 206 8.21 -14.55 -4.83
C HIS A 206 8.08 -15.60 -5.94
N SER A 207 7.11 -15.45 -6.83
CA SER A 207 6.92 -16.37 -7.96
C SER A 207 8.12 -16.36 -8.91
N SER A 208 8.71 -15.21 -9.18
CA SER A 208 9.89 -15.11 -10.05
C SER A 208 11.14 -15.69 -9.41
N LEU A 209 11.30 -15.56 -8.09
CA LEU A 209 12.39 -16.21 -7.35
C LEU A 209 12.25 -17.74 -7.39
N LYS A 210 11.06 -18.27 -7.17
CA LYS A 210 10.76 -19.71 -7.26
C LYS A 210 11.03 -20.24 -8.67
N TYR A 211 10.62 -19.50 -9.71
CA TYR A 211 10.88 -19.85 -11.10
C TYR A 211 12.38 -19.86 -11.43
N ASN A 212 13.11 -18.83 -11.04
CA ASN A 212 14.55 -18.76 -11.27
C ASN A 212 15.29 -19.85 -10.50
N TYR A 213 14.93 -20.13 -9.25
CA TYR A 213 15.50 -21.21 -8.48
C TYR A 213 15.32 -22.56 -9.19
N ASN A 214 14.11 -22.87 -9.64
CA ASN A 214 13.82 -24.12 -10.34
C ASN A 214 14.54 -24.23 -11.70
N ARG A 215 14.76 -23.10 -12.37
CA ARG A 215 15.50 -23.06 -13.65
C ARG A 215 16.99 -23.36 -13.48
N TRP A 216 17.60 -22.96 -12.36
CA TRP A 216 19.04 -23.14 -12.09
C TRP A 216 19.35 -24.46 -11.37
N ALA A 217 18.36 -25.06 -10.74
CA ALA A 217 18.54 -26.37 -10.11
C ALA A 217 18.60 -27.45 -11.20
N THR A 218 19.72 -28.15 -11.31
CA THR A 218 19.79 -29.37 -12.12
C THR A 218 18.95 -30.46 -11.44
N GLN A 219 18.40 -31.39 -12.24
CA GLN A 219 17.54 -32.45 -11.72
C GLN A 219 18.19 -33.28 -10.60
N SER A 220 19.53 -33.49 -10.65
CA SER A 220 20.29 -34.15 -9.60
C SER A 220 20.45 -33.26 -8.32
N GLN A 221 20.39 -31.95 -8.46
CA GLN A 221 20.40 -31.03 -7.32
C GLN A 221 19.01 -30.91 -6.70
N LEU A 222 17.97 -31.04 -7.52
CA LEU A 222 16.57 -31.13 -7.05
C LEU A 222 16.37 -32.41 -6.23
N GLU A 223 16.82 -33.55 -6.73
CA GLU A 223 16.71 -34.83 -6.03
C GLU A 223 17.48 -34.87 -4.69
N LYS A 224 18.63 -34.22 -4.61
CA LYS A 224 19.40 -34.09 -3.35
C LYS A 224 18.83 -33.07 -2.36
N ARG A 225 17.96 -32.16 -2.79
CA ARG A 225 17.37 -31.09 -1.98
C ARG A 225 15.90 -31.32 -1.62
N THR A 226 15.31 -32.45 -2.02
CA THR A 226 13.93 -32.83 -1.65
C THR A 226 13.72 -33.03 -0.14
N SER A 227 14.77 -32.93 0.68
CA SER A 227 14.62 -32.88 2.14
C SER A 227 14.27 -31.48 2.68
N VAL A 228 14.33 -30.44 1.86
CA VAL A 228 13.87 -29.10 2.24
C VAL A 228 12.69 -28.75 1.34
N ASN A 229 11.49 -29.04 1.81
CA ASN A 229 10.27 -28.68 1.13
C ASN A 229 10.10 -27.16 1.23
N LEU A 230 10.42 -26.45 0.13
CA LEU A 230 10.27 -25.00 0.07
C LEU A 230 8.81 -24.55 0.29
N ASP A 231 7.86 -25.41 -0.07
CA ASP A 231 6.45 -25.14 0.18
C ASP A 231 6.14 -25.20 1.68
N GLU A 232 6.77 -26.08 2.47
CA GLU A 232 6.69 -26.09 3.92
C GLU A 232 7.38 -24.86 4.55
N MET A 233 8.57 -24.50 4.06
CA MET A 233 9.32 -23.36 4.59
C MET A 233 8.60 -22.02 4.31
N PHE A 234 7.94 -21.89 3.17
CA PHE A 234 7.12 -20.72 2.86
C PHE A 234 5.73 -20.82 3.48
N HIS A 235 5.16 -22.03 3.58
CA HIS A 235 3.86 -22.24 4.23
C HIS A 235 3.95 -21.94 5.75
N ASP A 236 5.00 -22.41 6.42
CA ASP A 236 5.22 -22.15 7.84
C ASP A 236 5.44 -20.65 8.13
N GLN A 237 6.18 -19.93 7.28
CA GLN A 237 6.29 -18.48 7.39
C GLN A 237 4.96 -17.76 7.19
N TRP A 238 4.08 -18.27 6.34
CA TRP A 238 2.76 -17.68 6.08
C TRP A 238 1.71 -18.11 7.10
N VAL A 239 1.76 -19.35 7.58
CA VAL A 239 0.86 -19.86 8.64
C VAL A 239 1.18 -19.24 9.99
N GLU A 240 2.45 -18.96 10.32
CA GLU A 240 2.81 -18.19 11.51
C GLU A 240 2.36 -16.73 11.45
N TYR A 241 2.15 -16.16 10.26
CA TYR A 241 1.63 -14.81 10.07
C TYR A 241 0.09 -14.72 10.11
N TYR A 242 -0.63 -15.85 9.94
CA TYR A 242 -2.09 -15.89 9.82
C TYR A 242 -2.81 -16.61 10.95
N ASN A 243 -2.12 -17.22 11.92
CA ASN A 243 -2.62 -17.73 13.19
C ASN A 243 -2.19 -16.81 14.33
#